data_97de38fed142dd0f4d0756f18d6d2dc7
#
_entry.id   97de38fed142dd0f4d0756f18d6d2dc7
#
_cell.length_a   1.000
_cell.length_b   1.000
_cell.length_c   1.000
_cell.angle_alpha   90.00
_cell.angle_beta   90.00
_cell.angle_gamma   90.00
#
_symmetry.space_group_name_H-M   'P 1'
#
loop_
_entity.id
_entity.type
_entity.pdbx_description
1 polymer ?
#
loop_
_entity_poly.entity_id
_entity_poly.type
_entity_poly.pdbx_seq_one_letter_code
_entity_poly.pdbx_strand_id
1 'polypeptide(L)'
;MTKGVPTREYWDTITRSWISTYEDMLVIEDEPVLLVPKSIVIRKQAYYYDSSMYARHHVLNFLVTEELRLNTSLVRTKTLKNGEKRKSVNKEETAKKYGAYKKEFLRNFTIEHPEFYEDFKNIASKNIETLSNEVILDEYSYEFYLAIIDKLISGFQNINPGAAQANEYHDHVIATMTFLFCPDLINPVKEQEINSGRKRIDLVYDNAAEDGYFFNLSTVKDIPSSYIFVECKNYNKTLSNPDFDQLNGRFSVNRGKMGFLVFRKSDDEESLIKRCSDYYKDNKNLIIPLQDSDFIEILKQLQNEEFSYGKIPQQNLLQRLTRKIILS
;
A
#
# COMPACT_ATOMS: atom_id res chain seq x y z
N MET A 1 27.43 0.33 -4.34
CA MET A 1 27.71 1.61 -3.65
C MET A 1 26.46 2.47 -3.77
N THR A 2 26.07 3.15 -2.71
CA THR A 2 25.02 4.18 -2.79
C THR A 2 25.66 5.51 -3.13
N LYS A 3 25.05 6.27 -4.01
CA LYS A 3 25.54 7.59 -4.44
C LYS A 3 24.34 8.54 -4.48
N GLY A 4 24.47 9.74 -3.93
CA GLY A 4 23.45 10.78 -4.04
C GLY A 4 23.27 11.15 -5.52
N VAL A 5 22.08 10.89 -6.04
CA VAL A 5 21.73 11.15 -7.44
C VAL A 5 20.61 12.20 -7.44
N PRO A 6 20.68 13.24 -8.29
CA PRO A 6 19.58 14.17 -8.45
C PRO A 6 18.38 13.43 -9.01
N THR A 7 17.28 13.41 -8.24
CA THR A 7 16.06 12.64 -8.58
C THR A 7 14.94 13.51 -9.10
N ARG A 8 14.90 14.76 -8.70
CA ARG A 8 13.90 15.73 -9.16
C ARG A 8 14.46 17.14 -9.18
N GLU A 9 14.04 17.89 -10.18
CA GLU A 9 14.13 19.34 -10.17
C GLU A 9 12.72 19.92 -10.14
N TYR A 10 12.47 20.85 -9.24
CA TYR A 10 11.23 21.60 -9.19
C TYR A 10 11.47 23.08 -8.99
N TRP A 11 10.58 23.89 -9.53
CA TRP A 11 10.62 25.33 -9.34
C TRP A 11 10.03 25.69 -7.97
N ASP A 12 10.86 26.19 -7.08
CA ASP A 12 10.40 26.72 -5.81
C ASP A 12 9.93 28.18 -5.99
N THR A 13 8.65 28.39 -5.74
CA THR A 13 8.00 29.71 -5.90
C THR A 13 8.42 30.70 -4.81
N ILE A 14 8.91 30.23 -3.67
CA ILE A 14 9.36 31.06 -2.54
C ILE A 14 10.76 31.61 -2.82
N THR A 15 11.70 30.72 -3.13
CA THR A 15 13.09 31.10 -3.44
C THR A 15 13.27 31.58 -4.88
N ARG A 16 12.28 31.37 -5.75
CA ARG A 16 12.31 31.64 -7.20
C ARG A 16 13.52 31.03 -7.88
N SER A 17 13.84 29.77 -7.53
CA SER A 17 14.96 29.03 -8.09
C SER A 17 14.59 27.57 -8.35
N TRP A 18 15.36 26.92 -9.22
CA TRP A 18 15.29 25.47 -9.39
C TRP A 18 15.98 24.79 -8.22
N ILE A 19 15.28 23.88 -7.55
CA ILE A 19 15.80 23.08 -6.44
C ILE A 19 15.90 21.64 -6.93
N SER A 20 17.10 21.05 -6.76
CA SER A 20 17.34 19.62 -7.02
C SER A 20 17.27 18.85 -5.72
N THR A 21 16.47 17.80 -5.68
CA THR A 21 16.48 16.82 -4.58
C THR A 21 17.45 15.70 -4.92
N TYR A 22 18.18 15.23 -3.91
CA TYR A 22 19.17 14.15 -4.04
C TYR A 22 18.73 12.99 -3.15
N GLU A 23 18.78 11.79 -3.69
CA GLU A 23 18.52 10.56 -2.94
C GLU A 23 19.70 9.60 -3.11
N ASP A 24 20.00 8.84 -2.06
CA ASP A 24 20.99 7.77 -2.13
C ASP A 24 20.42 6.59 -2.91
N MET A 25 20.89 6.41 -4.12
CA MET A 25 20.45 5.34 -5.01
C MET A 25 21.51 4.26 -5.18
N LEU A 26 21.09 3.02 -5.40
CA LEU A 26 21.95 1.94 -5.82
C LEU A 26 22.45 2.24 -7.24
N VAL A 27 23.79 2.21 -7.44
CA VAL A 27 24.41 2.41 -8.74
C VAL A 27 24.92 1.06 -9.25
N ILE A 28 24.44 0.63 -10.42
CA ILE A 28 24.88 -0.57 -11.15
C ILE A 28 25.38 -0.10 -12.52
N GLU A 29 26.63 -0.44 -12.87
CA GLU A 29 27.25 -0.04 -14.14
C GLU A 29 27.19 1.48 -14.41
N ASP A 30 27.46 2.28 -13.38
CA ASP A 30 27.37 3.76 -13.38
C ASP A 30 25.96 4.36 -13.60
N GLU A 31 24.91 3.52 -13.70
CA GLU A 31 23.53 3.95 -13.81
C GLU A 31 22.82 3.87 -12.45
N PRO A 32 22.11 4.92 -12.02
CA PRO A 32 21.32 4.88 -10.80
C PRO A 32 20.10 3.98 -11.00
N VAL A 33 19.96 2.97 -10.13
CA VAL A 33 18.87 1.99 -10.19
C VAL A 33 18.03 2.07 -8.94
N LEU A 34 16.77 2.37 -9.12
CA LEU A 34 15.75 2.22 -8.08
C LEU A 34 15.15 0.81 -8.16
N LEU A 35 15.56 -0.04 -7.24
CA LEU A 35 14.92 -1.36 -7.09
C LEU A 35 13.61 -1.20 -6.35
N VAL A 36 12.52 -1.11 -7.10
CA VAL A 36 11.17 -1.14 -6.55
C VAL A 36 10.59 -2.53 -6.79
N PRO A 37 10.13 -3.25 -5.77
CA PRO A 37 9.39 -4.49 -5.98
C PRO A 37 8.23 -4.21 -6.93
N LYS A 38 8.11 -4.99 -8.00
CA LYS A 38 7.04 -4.81 -9.01
C LYS A 38 5.65 -4.74 -8.39
N SER A 39 5.46 -5.42 -7.27
CA SER A 39 4.21 -5.46 -6.50
C SER A 39 3.87 -4.16 -5.74
N ILE A 40 4.80 -3.20 -5.66
CA ILE A 40 4.61 -1.96 -4.87
C ILE A 40 4.71 -0.72 -5.78
N VAL A 41 4.91 -0.88 -7.10
CA VAL A 41 5.01 0.26 -8.01
C VAL A 41 3.62 0.83 -8.26
N ILE A 42 3.15 1.65 -7.33
CA ILE A 42 2.07 2.58 -7.59
C ILE A 42 2.72 3.79 -8.26
N ARG A 43 2.72 3.80 -9.58
CA ARG A 43 3.18 4.97 -10.31
C ARG A 43 2.13 6.07 -10.20
N LYS A 44 2.41 7.07 -9.37
CA LYS A 44 1.81 8.40 -9.52
C LYS A 44 2.48 9.04 -10.74
N GLN A 45 2.14 8.58 -11.95
CA GLN A 45 2.72 9.10 -13.18
C GLN A 45 1.64 9.76 -14.00
N ALA A 46 1.93 11.00 -14.45
CA ALA A 46 1.24 11.55 -15.59
C ALA A 46 1.29 10.51 -16.71
N TYR A 47 0.15 10.12 -17.22
CA TYR A 47 0.08 9.24 -18.37
C TYR A 47 0.82 9.91 -19.52
N TYR A 48 1.99 9.39 -19.85
CA TYR A 48 2.63 9.72 -21.10
C TYR A 48 1.83 9.04 -22.20
N TYR A 49 1.69 9.69 -23.36
CA TYR A 49 1.17 9.09 -24.59
C TYR A 49 2.15 8.03 -25.07
N ASP A 50 2.28 6.93 -24.34
CA ASP A 50 3.15 5.81 -24.67
C ASP A 50 2.35 4.76 -25.42
N SER A 51 2.84 4.40 -26.61
CA SER A 51 2.24 3.39 -27.45
C SER A 51 2.18 2.00 -26.78
N SER A 52 3.10 1.71 -25.87
CA SER A 52 3.11 0.44 -25.14
C SER A 52 1.98 0.39 -24.10
N MET A 53 1.69 1.49 -23.43
CA MET A 53 0.57 1.61 -22.50
C MET A 53 -0.77 1.50 -23.24
N TYR A 54 -0.91 2.19 -24.37
CA TYR A 54 -2.07 2.07 -25.23
C TYR A 54 -2.30 0.63 -25.70
N ALA A 55 -1.23 -0.03 -26.17
CA ALA A 55 -1.30 -1.44 -26.59
C ALA A 55 -1.73 -2.36 -25.45
N ARG A 56 -1.15 -2.19 -24.25
CA ARG A 56 -1.33 -3.10 -23.12
C ARG A 56 -2.70 -2.97 -22.47
N HIS A 57 -3.18 -1.76 -22.29
CA HIS A 57 -4.39 -1.49 -21.49
C HIS A 57 -5.68 -1.36 -22.29
N HIS A 58 -5.57 -1.00 -23.56
CA HIS A 58 -6.74 -0.85 -24.44
C HIS A 58 -6.79 -1.92 -25.53
N VAL A 59 -5.78 -1.97 -26.38
CA VAL A 59 -5.78 -2.87 -27.55
C VAL A 59 -5.78 -4.34 -27.15
N LEU A 60 -4.89 -4.76 -26.25
CA LEU A 60 -4.81 -6.16 -25.83
C LEU A 60 -6.03 -6.63 -25.05
N ASN A 61 -6.66 -5.78 -24.26
CA ASN A 61 -7.90 -6.14 -23.57
C ASN A 61 -9.03 -6.43 -24.57
N PHE A 62 -9.17 -5.57 -25.58
CA PHE A 62 -10.11 -5.82 -26.68
C PHE A 62 -9.83 -7.13 -27.39
N LEU A 63 -8.57 -7.37 -27.81
CA LEU A 63 -8.18 -8.58 -28.53
C LEU A 63 -8.42 -9.86 -27.73
N VAL A 64 -8.12 -9.82 -26.42
CA VAL A 64 -8.38 -10.95 -25.50
C VAL A 64 -9.89 -11.24 -25.42
N THR A 65 -10.71 -10.20 -25.33
CA THR A 65 -12.16 -10.31 -25.29
C THR A 65 -12.69 -10.93 -26.59
N GLU A 66 -12.16 -10.50 -27.73
CA GLU A 66 -12.52 -11.04 -29.05
C GLU A 66 -12.09 -12.51 -29.19
N GLU A 67 -10.88 -12.88 -28.74
CA GLU A 67 -10.42 -14.27 -28.73
C GLU A 67 -11.36 -15.16 -27.89
N LEU A 68 -11.78 -14.69 -26.72
CA LEU A 68 -12.75 -15.38 -25.87
C LEU A 68 -14.12 -15.51 -26.54
N ARG A 69 -14.62 -14.41 -27.15
CA ARG A 69 -15.91 -14.37 -27.85
C ARG A 69 -15.95 -15.35 -29.02
N LEU A 70 -14.88 -15.36 -29.82
CA LEU A 70 -14.74 -16.22 -31.00
C LEU A 70 -14.34 -17.65 -30.65
N ASN A 71 -14.01 -17.93 -29.40
CA ASN A 71 -13.56 -19.25 -28.89
C ASN A 71 -12.44 -19.86 -29.75
N THR A 72 -11.41 -19.06 -29.99
CA THR A 72 -10.29 -19.44 -30.86
C THR A 72 -9.35 -20.48 -30.23
N SER A 73 -8.30 -20.86 -30.95
CA SER A 73 -7.28 -21.80 -30.47
C SER A 73 -6.45 -21.29 -29.27
N LEU A 74 -6.50 -19.99 -28.96
CA LEU A 74 -5.84 -19.40 -27.79
C LEU A 74 -6.65 -19.53 -26.50
N VAL A 75 -7.93 -19.92 -26.60
CA VAL A 75 -8.80 -20.07 -25.44
C VAL A 75 -8.46 -21.37 -24.69
N ARG A 76 -8.04 -21.23 -23.45
CA ARG A 76 -7.80 -22.33 -22.53
C ARG A 76 -8.97 -22.49 -21.59
N THR A 77 -9.44 -23.71 -21.39
CA THR A 77 -10.50 -24.02 -20.44
C THR A 77 -9.91 -24.76 -19.26
N LYS A 78 -10.04 -24.19 -18.06
CA LYS A 78 -9.64 -24.84 -16.79
C LYS A 78 -10.90 -25.19 -16.00
N THR A 79 -10.98 -26.41 -15.51
CA THR A 79 -12.04 -26.83 -14.58
C THR A 79 -11.60 -26.48 -13.17
N LEU A 80 -12.37 -25.68 -12.47
CA LEU A 80 -12.13 -25.29 -11.08
C LEU A 80 -12.50 -26.44 -10.12
N LYS A 81 -12.06 -26.35 -8.86
CA LYS A 81 -12.35 -27.37 -7.83
C LYS A 81 -13.85 -27.55 -7.55
N ASN A 82 -14.67 -26.52 -7.82
CA ASN A 82 -16.13 -26.56 -7.71
C ASN A 82 -16.84 -27.16 -8.94
N GLY A 83 -16.10 -27.63 -9.94
CA GLY A 83 -16.63 -28.22 -11.18
C GLY A 83 -16.95 -27.20 -12.29
N GLU A 84 -16.85 -25.91 -12.03
CA GLU A 84 -17.08 -24.87 -13.03
C GLU A 84 -15.94 -24.81 -14.05
N LYS A 85 -16.27 -24.50 -15.31
CA LYS A 85 -15.30 -24.33 -16.39
C LYS A 85 -15.04 -22.85 -16.61
N ARG A 86 -13.82 -22.40 -16.34
CA ARG A 86 -13.36 -21.02 -16.62
C ARG A 86 -12.55 -21.00 -17.93
N LYS A 87 -12.94 -20.10 -18.85
CA LYS A 87 -12.18 -19.83 -20.07
C LYS A 87 -11.22 -18.66 -19.83
N SER A 88 -10.01 -18.75 -20.34
CA SER A 88 -8.99 -17.70 -20.26
C SER A 88 -8.15 -17.68 -21.53
N VAL A 89 -7.57 -16.50 -21.82
CA VAL A 89 -6.65 -16.28 -22.94
C VAL A 89 -5.39 -15.58 -22.38
N ASN A 90 -4.22 -16.01 -22.83
CA ASN A 90 -2.96 -15.41 -22.40
C ASN A 90 -2.68 -14.15 -23.22
N LYS A 91 -2.52 -12.99 -22.54
CA LYS A 91 -2.24 -11.70 -23.17
C LYS A 91 -0.96 -11.69 -24.03
N GLU A 92 0.10 -12.38 -23.57
CA GLU A 92 1.36 -12.44 -24.32
C GLU A 92 1.23 -13.24 -25.64
N GLU A 93 0.49 -14.35 -25.61
CA GLU A 93 0.22 -15.16 -26.81
C GLU A 93 -0.63 -14.36 -27.79
N THR A 94 -1.64 -13.62 -27.29
CA THR A 94 -2.45 -12.68 -28.08
C THR A 94 -1.60 -11.60 -28.69
N ALA A 95 -0.74 -10.96 -27.90
CA ALA A 95 0.17 -9.91 -28.38
C ALA A 95 1.09 -10.42 -29.50
N LYS A 96 1.62 -11.64 -29.36
CA LYS A 96 2.46 -12.26 -30.39
C LYS A 96 1.67 -12.58 -31.68
N LYS A 97 0.47 -13.13 -31.53
CA LYS A 97 -0.40 -13.48 -32.66
C LYS A 97 -0.70 -12.27 -33.54
N TYR A 98 -1.06 -11.14 -32.94
CA TYR A 98 -1.46 -9.93 -33.65
C TYR A 98 -0.30 -8.95 -33.91
N GLY A 99 0.83 -9.15 -33.26
CA GLY A 99 1.92 -8.17 -33.25
C GLY A 99 1.51 -6.85 -32.60
N ALA A 100 0.74 -6.91 -31.51
CA ALA A 100 0.02 -5.79 -30.90
C ALA A 100 0.90 -4.62 -30.43
N TYR A 101 2.22 -4.81 -30.30
CA TYR A 101 3.18 -3.75 -29.96
C TYR A 101 3.83 -3.10 -31.18
N LYS A 102 3.52 -3.58 -32.42
CA LYS A 102 4.06 -2.99 -33.64
C LYS A 102 3.30 -1.71 -33.98
N LYS A 103 4.04 -0.65 -34.33
CA LYS A 103 3.45 0.66 -34.67
C LYS A 103 2.43 0.59 -35.81
N GLU A 104 2.70 -0.23 -36.81
CA GLU A 104 1.79 -0.43 -37.94
C GLU A 104 0.46 -1.08 -37.50
N PHE A 105 0.52 -2.10 -36.66
CA PHE A 105 -0.68 -2.73 -36.09
C PHE A 105 -1.48 -1.74 -35.27
N LEU A 106 -0.84 -1.00 -34.37
CA LEU A 106 -1.51 0.00 -33.52
C LEU A 106 -2.15 1.10 -34.33
N ARG A 107 -1.49 1.56 -35.40
CA ARG A 107 -2.07 2.55 -36.33
C ARG A 107 -3.34 2.03 -36.97
N ASN A 108 -3.31 0.84 -37.55
CA ASN A 108 -4.45 0.24 -38.23
C ASN A 108 -5.60 -0.02 -37.24
N PHE A 109 -5.31 -0.57 -36.10
CA PHE A 109 -6.28 -0.78 -35.02
C PHE A 109 -6.95 0.55 -34.60
N THR A 110 -6.17 1.62 -34.42
CA THR A 110 -6.70 2.93 -34.02
C THR A 110 -7.59 3.53 -35.09
N ILE A 111 -7.31 3.27 -36.37
CA ILE A 111 -8.17 3.73 -37.46
C ILE A 111 -9.53 2.99 -37.49
N GLU A 112 -9.48 1.67 -37.20
CA GLU A 112 -10.67 0.81 -37.17
C GLU A 112 -11.50 1.02 -35.89
N HIS A 113 -10.83 1.36 -34.77
CA HIS A 113 -11.40 1.50 -33.43
C HIS A 113 -10.96 2.81 -32.77
N PRO A 114 -11.37 3.98 -33.28
CA PRO A 114 -10.93 5.28 -32.75
C PRO A 114 -11.38 5.53 -31.30
N GLU A 115 -12.46 4.91 -30.86
CA GLU A 115 -12.99 5.01 -29.49
C GLU A 115 -11.96 4.61 -28.43
N PHE A 116 -11.16 3.58 -28.64
CA PHE A 116 -10.14 3.15 -27.69
C PHE A 116 -9.01 4.17 -27.54
N TYR A 117 -8.69 4.89 -28.61
CA TYR A 117 -7.68 5.93 -28.53
C TYR A 117 -8.22 7.20 -27.86
N GLU A 118 -9.49 7.54 -28.07
CA GLU A 118 -10.14 8.63 -27.35
C GLU A 118 -10.23 8.33 -25.85
N ASP A 119 -10.60 7.10 -25.47
CA ASP A 119 -10.60 6.66 -24.08
C ASP A 119 -9.19 6.74 -23.46
N PHE A 120 -8.17 6.27 -24.18
CA PHE A 120 -6.78 6.40 -23.74
C PHE A 120 -6.37 7.86 -23.52
N LYS A 121 -6.71 8.77 -24.45
CA LYS A 121 -6.45 10.21 -24.29
C LYS A 121 -7.18 10.80 -23.09
N ASN A 122 -8.44 10.44 -22.90
CA ASN A 122 -9.24 10.92 -21.78
C ASN A 122 -8.68 10.48 -20.44
N ILE A 123 -8.19 9.24 -20.34
CA ILE A 123 -7.52 8.72 -19.14
C ILE A 123 -6.17 9.41 -18.95
N ALA A 124 -5.40 9.61 -20.03
CA ALA A 124 -4.10 10.26 -19.98
C ALA A 124 -4.18 11.77 -19.65
N SER A 125 -5.28 12.42 -20.03
CA SER A 125 -5.49 13.85 -19.78
C SER A 125 -6.09 14.16 -18.39
N LYS A 126 -6.75 13.18 -17.78
CA LYS A 126 -7.21 13.31 -16.40
C LYS A 126 -6.02 13.19 -15.48
N ASN A 127 -5.64 14.30 -14.84
CA ASN A 127 -4.62 14.34 -13.83
C ASN A 127 -4.86 13.23 -12.80
N ILE A 128 -3.92 12.26 -12.78
CA ILE A 128 -3.56 11.44 -11.63
C ILE A 128 -4.77 10.91 -10.85
N GLU A 129 -5.59 10.07 -11.46
CA GLU A 129 -6.35 9.11 -10.67
C GLU A 129 -5.37 7.98 -10.29
N THR A 130 -5.31 7.66 -9.00
CA THR A 130 -4.65 6.46 -8.50
C THR A 130 -5.13 5.27 -9.31
N LEU A 131 -4.22 4.43 -9.79
CA LEU A 131 -4.59 3.17 -10.44
C LEU A 131 -5.59 2.46 -9.54
N SER A 132 -6.79 2.20 -10.05
CA SER A 132 -7.77 1.44 -9.28
C SER A 132 -7.22 0.03 -9.00
N ASN A 133 -7.63 -0.57 -7.89
CA ASN A 133 -7.27 -1.95 -7.59
C ASN A 133 -7.59 -2.91 -8.75
N GLU A 134 -8.59 -2.60 -9.57
CA GLU A 134 -8.94 -3.36 -10.77
C GLU A 134 -7.83 -3.37 -11.81
N VAL A 135 -7.20 -2.23 -12.06
CA VAL A 135 -6.08 -2.14 -13.03
C VAL A 135 -4.85 -2.88 -12.50
N ILE A 136 -4.62 -2.85 -11.19
CA ILE A 136 -3.54 -3.60 -10.55
C ILE A 136 -3.84 -5.11 -10.60
N LEU A 137 -5.07 -5.50 -10.34
CA LEU A 137 -5.51 -6.90 -10.36
C LEU A 137 -5.55 -7.50 -11.79
N ASP A 138 -5.75 -6.68 -12.82
CA ASP A 138 -5.65 -7.11 -14.22
C ASP A 138 -4.20 -7.44 -14.65
N GLU A 139 -3.20 -6.77 -14.09
CA GLU A 139 -1.78 -7.08 -14.34
C GLU A 139 -1.25 -8.26 -13.52
N TYR A 140 -1.74 -8.41 -12.30
CA TYR A 140 -1.40 -9.52 -11.41
C TYR A 140 -2.67 -10.35 -11.23
N SER A 141 -2.62 -11.62 -11.60
CA SER A 141 -3.79 -12.49 -11.42
C SER A 141 -4.30 -12.36 -9.99
N TYR A 142 -5.60 -12.37 -9.80
CA TYR A 142 -6.24 -12.41 -8.48
C TYR A 142 -5.63 -13.51 -7.58
N GLU A 143 -5.19 -14.63 -8.20
CA GLU A 143 -4.45 -15.69 -7.52
C GLU A 143 -3.13 -15.18 -6.88
N PHE A 144 -2.42 -14.25 -7.52
CA PHE A 144 -1.20 -13.66 -6.95
C PHE A 144 -1.52 -12.74 -5.76
N TYR A 145 -2.57 -11.94 -5.88
CA TYR A 145 -3.06 -11.11 -4.77
C TYR A 145 -3.44 -11.95 -3.55
N LEU A 146 -4.19 -13.05 -3.75
CA LEU A 146 -4.53 -13.99 -2.69
C LEU A 146 -3.29 -14.66 -2.08
N ALA A 147 -2.30 -15.02 -2.91
CA ALA A 147 -1.05 -15.61 -2.43
C ALA A 147 -0.24 -14.64 -1.54
N ILE A 148 -0.26 -13.33 -1.84
CA ILE A 148 0.35 -12.32 -0.97
C ILE A 148 -0.39 -12.29 0.38
N ILE A 149 -1.70 -12.23 0.38
CA ILE A 149 -2.50 -12.21 1.61
C ILE A 149 -2.25 -13.47 2.44
N ASP A 150 -2.25 -14.65 1.83
CA ASP A 150 -1.93 -15.92 2.52
C ASP A 150 -0.54 -15.87 3.16
N LYS A 151 0.44 -15.30 2.47
CA LYS A 151 1.80 -15.15 3.00
C LYS A 151 1.84 -14.17 4.17
N LEU A 152 1.08 -13.08 4.12
CA LEU A 152 0.98 -12.13 5.22
C LEU A 152 0.28 -12.76 6.43
N ILE A 153 -0.79 -13.51 6.25
CA ILE A 153 -1.47 -14.24 7.33
C ILE A 153 -0.53 -15.27 7.96
N SER A 154 0.13 -16.09 7.13
CA SER A 154 1.01 -17.15 7.60
C SER A 154 2.23 -16.62 8.35
N GLY A 155 2.72 -15.44 8.02
CA GLY A 155 3.82 -14.78 8.71
C GLY A 155 3.51 -14.53 10.20
N PHE A 156 2.31 -14.01 10.52
CA PHE A 156 1.89 -13.83 11.92
C PHE A 156 1.79 -15.16 12.70
N GLN A 157 1.50 -16.27 12.01
CA GLN A 157 1.38 -17.60 12.62
C GLN A 157 2.73 -18.29 12.82
N ASN A 158 3.69 -18.05 11.94
CA ASN A 158 4.96 -18.78 11.88
C ASN A 158 6.10 -18.07 12.62
N ILE A 159 6.04 -16.74 12.80
CA ILE A 159 7.04 -15.99 13.56
C ILE A 159 6.80 -16.22 15.05
N ASN A 160 7.79 -16.76 15.73
CA ASN A 160 7.68 -17.02 17.16
C ASN A 160 7.86 -15.74 18.00
N PRO A 161 7.12 -15.61 19.10
CA PRO A 161 7.35 -14.54 20.05
C PRO A 161 8.74 -14.64 20.71
N GLY A 162 9.32 -13.48 20.98
CA GLY A 162 10.59 -13.38 21.70
C GLY A 162 11.67 -12.58 20.95
N ALA A 163 12.79 -12.35 21.62
CA ALA A 163 13.86 -11.50 21.08
C ALA A 163 14.53 -12.09 19.82
N ALA A 164 14.57 -13.43 19.70
CA ALA A 164 15.23 -14.10 18.59
C ALA A 164 14.63 -13.75 17.23
N GLN A 165 13.30 -13.58 17.15
CA GLN A 165 12.59 -13.24 15.91
C GLN A 165 11.96 -11.84 15.94
N ALA A 166 12.42 -10.94 16.82
CA ALA A 166 11.87 -9.59 16.91
C ALA A 166 12.06 -8.79 15.62
N ASN A 167 13.22 -8.88 14.99
CA ASN A 167 13.48 -8.19 13.71
C ASN A 167 12.60 -8.74 12.57
N GLU A 168 12.42 -10.06 12.51
CA GLU A 168 11.56 -10.71 11.53
C GLU A 168 10.10 -10.27 11.71
N TYR A 169 9.64 -10.19 12.97
CA TYR A 169 8.32 -9.68 13.30
C TYR A 169 8.14 -8.22 12.87
N HIS A 170 9.13 -7.34 13.15
CA HIS A 170 9.10 -5.95 12.72
C HIS A 170 9.01 -5.84 11.18
N ASP A 171 9.83 -6.60 10.45
CA ASP A 171 9.81 -6.58 8.99
C ASP A 171 8.47 -7.10 8.44
N HIS A 172 7.89 -8.09 9.09
CA HIS A 172 6.58 -8.61 8.73
C HIS A 172 5.46 -7.60 8.99
N VAL A 173 5.50 -6.88 10.13
CA VAL A 173 4.57 -5.77 10.43
C VAL A 173 4.71 -4.66 9.39
N ILE A 174 5.94 -4.28 9.01
CA ILE A 174 6.18 -3.28 7.96
C ILE A 174 5.52 -3.71 6.64
N ALA A 175 5.76 -4.95 6.21
CA ALA A 175 5.20 -5.48 4.97
C ALA A 175 3.66 -5.47 4.99
N THR A 176 3.07 -5.91 6.11
CA THR A 176 1.62 -5.95 6.27
C THR A 176 0.99 -4.56 6.32
N MET A 177 1.56 -3.65 7.10
CA MET A 177 1.05 -2.27 7.19
C MET A 177 1.20 -1.53 5.86
N THR A 178 2.31 -1.71 5.16
CA THR A 178 2.51 -1.15 3.82
C THR A 178 1.46 -1.68 2.84
N PHE A 179 1.19 -2.99 2.87
CA PHE A 179 0.14 -3.59 2.04
C PHE A 179 -1.25 -3.04 2.34
N LEU A 180 -1.59 -2.85 3.63
CA LEU A 180 -2.93 -2.43 4.05
C LEU A 180 -3.17 -0.93 3.93
N PHE A 181 -2.15 -0.10 4.12
CA PHE A 181 -2.32 1.35 4.29
C PHE A 181 -1.71 2.19 3.17
N CYS A 182 -1.02 1.60 2.19
CA CYS A 182 -0.61 2.32 1.00
C CYS A 182 -1.87 2.62 0.13
N PRO A 183 -2.04 3.83 -0.45
CA PRO A 183 -1.07 4.95 -0.51
C PRO A 183 -1.16 5.97 0.63
N ASP A 184 -2.02 5.77 1.62
CA ASP A 184 -2.22 6.72 2.72
C ASP A 184 -0.95 6.86 3.58
N LEU A 185 -0.28 5.74 3.87
CA LEU A 185 1.00 5.70 4.58
C LEU A 185 2.11 5.23 3.64
N ILE A 186 3.14 6.06 3.52
CA ILE A 186 4.28 5.84 2.60
C ILE A 186 5.61 5.97 3.33
N ASN A 187 6.71 5.65 2.64
CA ASN A 187 8.09 5.82 3.11
C ASN A 187 8.35 5.22 4.49
N PRO A 188 8.11 3.90 4.71
CA PRO A 188 8.42 3.29 6.00
C PRO A 188 9.91 3.39 6.32
N VAL A 189 10.25 4.01 7.44
CA VAL A 189 11.63 4.09 7.95
C VAL A 189 11.73 3.30 9.24
N LYS A 190 12.52 2.22 9.21
CA LYS A 190 12.80 1.38 10.37
C LYS A 190 13.90 2.00 11.24
N GLU A 191 13.74 1.91 12.55
CA GLU A 191 14.72 2.36 13.54
C GLU A 191 15.11 3.84 13.42
N GLN A 192 14.13 4.71 13.15
CA GLN A 192 14.36 6.14 13.01
C GLN A 192 14.90 6.78 14.29
N GLU A 193 16.11 7.32 14.23
CA GLU A 193 16.68 8.09 15.31
C GLU A 193 16.07 9.50 15.40
N ILE A 194 15.76 9.92 16.65
CA ILE A 194 15.26 11.28 16.95
C ILE A 194 16.03 11.87 18.15
N ASN A 195 15.91 13.19 18.34
CA ASN A 195 16.56 13.90 19.43
C ASN A 195 18.08 13.66 19.50
N SER A 196 18.77 13.76 18.35
CA SER A 196 20.23 13.52 18.23
C SER A 196 20.65 12.12 18.66
N GLY A 197 19.89 11.09 18.24
CA GLY A 197 20.17 9.68 18.53
C GLY A 197 19.80 9.21 19.96
N ARG A 198 19.27 10.09 20.80
CA ARG A 198 18.92 9.73 22.19
C ARG A 198 17.65 8.90 22.31
N LYS A 199 16.83 8.89 21.28
CA LYS A 199 15.60 8.08 21.18
C LYS A 199 15.49 7.49 19.78
N ARG A 200 14.99 6.26 19.71
CA ARG A 200 14.76 5.53 18.48
C ARG A 200 13.30 5.11 18.40
N ILE A 201 12.73 5.19 17.23
CA ILE A 201 11.36 4.76 16.93
C ILE A 201 11.47 3.51 16.08
N ASP A 202 10.73 2.46 16.42
CA ASP A 202 10.82 1.19 15.69
C ASP A 202 10.47 1.35 14.22
N LEU A 203 9.40 2.12 13.92
CA LEU A 203 8.97 2.38 12.55
C LEU A 203 8.21 3.71 12.46
N VAL A 204 8.45 4.45 11.40
CA VAL A 204 7.76 5.72 11.08
C VAL A 204 7.27 5.67 9.64
N TYR A 205 6.05 6.13 9.41
CA TYR A 205 5.49 6.39 8.08
C TYR A 205 5.24 7.88 7.89
N ASP A 206 5.39 8.35 6.65
CA ASP A 206 4.85 9.63 6.22
C ASP A 206 3.34 9.47 5.98
N ASN A 207 2.54 10.40 6.47
CA ASN A 207 1.11 10.47 6.18
C ASN A 207 0.89 11.25 4.89
N ALA A 208 0.58 10.56 3.82
CA ALA A 208 0.31 11.11 2.50
C ALA A 208 -1.19 11.07 2.12
N ALA A 209 -2.06 10.79 3.09
CA ALA A 209 -3.49 10.65 2.84
C ALA A 209 -4.11 11.97 2.36
N GLU A 210 -4.87 11.90 1.28
CA GLU A 210 -5.63 13.03 0.71
C GLU A 210 -7.11 13.00 1.12
N ASP A 211 -7.58 11.85 1.64
CA ASP A 211 -8.91 11.64 2.19
C ASP A 211 -8.90 10.53 3.28
N GLY A 212 -10.06 10.08 3.72
CA GLY A 212 -10.23 8.92 4.59
C GLY A 212 -9.77 9.14 6.03
N TYR A 213 -9.38 8.03 6.69
CA TYR A 213 -9.08 8.01 8.12
C TYR A 213 -7.91 8.91 8.50
N PHE A 214 -6.76 8.73 7.85
CA PHE A 214 -5.52 9.44 8.20
C PHE A 214 -5.58 10.93 7.87
N PHE A 215 -6.26 11.31 6.79
CA PHE A 215 -6.53 12.71 6.45
C PHE A 215 -7.40 13.38 7.53
N ASN A 216 -8.44 12.70 7.97
CA ASN A 216 -9.38 13.23 8.97
C ASN A 216 -8.78 13.39 10.38
N LEU A 217 -7.63 12.80 10.68
CA LEU A 217 -6.96 12.99 11.97
C LEU A 217 -6.60 14.47 12.20
N SER A 218 -5.93 15.10 11.23
CA SER A 218 -5.50 16.49 11.33
C SER A 218 -6.60 17.47 10.96
N THR A 219 -7.41 17.18 9.95
CA THR A 219 -8.40 18.11 9.39
C THR A 219 -9.71 18.19 10.18
N VAL A 220 -10.13 17.08 10.79
CA VAL A 220 -11.42 16.99 11.49
C VAL A 220 -11.25 16.79 12.99
N LYS A 221 -10.26 16.00 13.41
CA LYS A 221 -10.08 15.62 14.82
C LYS A 221 -9.06 16.49 15.57
N ASP A 222 -8.38 17.39 14.88
CA ASP A 222 -7.32 18.24 15.44
C ASP A 222 -6.20 17.41 16.14
N ILE A 223 -5.81 16.28 15.49
CA ILE A 223 -4.72 15.43 15.92
C ILE A 223 -3.59 15.58 14.90
N PRO A 224 -2.48 16.27 15.21
CA PRO A 224 -1.34 16.36 14.32
C PRO A 224 -0.85 14.97 13.92
N SER A 225 -0.73 14.70 12.62
CA SER A 225 -0.45 13.36 12.10
C SER A 225 0.39 13.38 10.82
N SER A 226 1.35 14.32 10.71
CA SER A 226 2.29 14.36 9.58
C SER A 226 3.11 13.08 9.47
N TYR A 227 3.49 12.52 10.62
CA TYR A 227 4.13 11.22 10.73
C TYR A 227 3.29 10.30 11.60
N ILE A 228 3.24 9.03 11.22
CA ILE A 228 2.58 7.96 11.98
C ILE A 228 3.66 7.04 12.55
N PHE A 229 3.67 6.92 13.87
CA PHE A 229 4.65 6.13 14.59
C PHE A 229 4.14 4.72 14.84
N VAL A 230 5.03 3.74 14.81
CA VAL A 230 4.69 2.36 15.14
C VAL A 230 5.73 1.82 16.13
N GLU A 231 5.25 1.25 17.20
CA GLU A 231 6.03 0.53 18.18
C GLU A 231 5.61 -0.93 18.15
N CYS A 232 6.54 -1.84 17.94
CA CYS A 232 6.29 -3.27 17.79
C CYS A 232 6.74 -4.07 19.01
N LYS A 233 5.91 -4.98 19.50
CA LYS A 233 6.19 -5.80 20.70
C LYS A 233 6.02 -7.28 20.38
N ASN A 234 7.15 -7.95 20.06
CA ASN A 234 7.17 -9.38 19.74
C ASN A 234 7.32 -10.25 21.00
N TYR A 235 6.36 -10.17 21.93
CA TYR A 235 6.34 -11.05 23.12
C TYR A 235 4.92 -11.36 23.58
N ASN A 236 4.74 -12.46 24.33
CA ASN A 236 3.44 -12.93 24.81
C ASN A 236 3.05 -12.41 26.20
N LYS A 237 3.79 -11.48 26.78
CA LYS A 237 3.40 -10.89 28.07
C LYS A 237 2.39 -9.77 27.86
N THR A 238 1.57 -9.52 28.86
CA THR A 238 0.63 -8.38 28.88
C THR A 238 1.40 -7.07 28.74
N LEU A 239 0.89 -6.16 27.89
CA LEU A 239 1.42 -4.82 27.73
C LEU A 239 1.33 -4.04 29.06
N SER A 240 2.37 -3.31 29.38
CA SER A 240 2.52 -2.54 30.60
C SER A 240 2.69 -1.04 30.30
N ASN A 241 2.57 -0.18 31.32
CA ASN A 241 2.70 1.28 31.12
C ASN A 241 3.98 1.68 30.38
N PRO A 242 5.18 1.10 30.67
CA PRO A 242 6.38 1.42 29.89
C PRO A 242 6.26 1.21 28.37
N ASP A 243 5.44 0.27 27.91
CA ASP A 243 5.25 0.02 26.47
C ASP A 243 4.47 1.17 25.81
N PHE A 244 3.47 1.70 26.50
CA PHE A 244 2.70 2.87 26.06
C PHE A 244 3.53 4.17 26.20
N ASP A 245 4.25 4.33 27.33
CA ASP A 245 5.11 5.50 27.58
C ASP A 245 6.20 5.61 26.53
N GLN A 246 6.73 4.49 26.05
CA GLN A 246 7.74 4.45 25.01
C GLN A 246 7.20 5.10 23.73
N LEU A 247 6.03 4.71 23.24
CA LEU A 247 5.39 5.28 22.06
C LEU A 247 4.94 6.73 22.33
N ASN A 248 4.29 6.98 23.47
CA ASN A 248 3.84 8.31 23.86
C ASN A 248 5.00 9.33 23.91
N GLY A 249 6.16 8.92 24.38
CA GLY A 249 7.37 9.75 24.42
C GLY A 249 7.97 10.11 23.06
N ARG A 250 7.43 9.58 21.96
CA ARG A 250 7.80 9.93 20.57
C ARG A 250 6.94 11.05 20.01
N PHE A 251 5.75 11.24 20.55
CA PHE A 251 4.78 12.22 20.05
C PHE A 251 5.23 13.65 20.30
N SER A 252 4.87 14.53 19.36
CA SER A 252 5.01 15.98 19.49
C SER A 252 4.09 16.68 18.48
N VAL A 253 3.76 17.94 18.76
CA VAL A 253 2.92 18.74 17.84
C VAL A 253 3.56 18.87 16.46
N ASN A 254 4.89 18.96 16.39
CA ASN A 254 5.61 19.18 15.13
C ASN A 254 5.81 17.91 14.30
N ARG A 255 5.70 16.73 14.90
CA ARG A 255 5.92 15.45 14.21
C ARG A 255 4.62 14.69 14.01
N GLY A 256 3.82 14.59 15.05
CA GLY A 256 2.58 13.85 15.07
C GLY A 256 2.23 13.38 16.48
N LYS A 257 0.96 13.16 16.70
CA LYS A 257 0.36 12.70 17.97
C LYS A 257 -0.48 11.42 17.78
N MET A 258 -0.20 10.68 16.71
CA MET A 258 -0.84 9.39 16.43
C MET A 258 0.21 8.31 16.20
N GLY A 259 -0.04 7.14 16.75
CA GLY A 259 0.79 5.95 16.51
C GLY A 259 0.07 4.65 16.81
N PHE A 260 0.64 3.58 16.27
CA PHE A 260 0.21 2.22 16.49
C PHE A 260 1.11 1.53 17.52
N LEU A 261 0.50 0.88 18.50
CA LEU A 261 1.18 -0.07 19.36
C LEU A 261 0.81 -1.47 18.86
N VAL A 262 1.74 -2.10 18.15
CA VAL A 262 1.55 -3.42 17.52
C VAL A 262 2.12 -4.51 18.41
N PHE A 263 1.35 -5.54 18.70
CA PHE A 263 1.73 -6.62 19.61
C PHE A 263 1.06 -7.94 19.25
N ARG A 264 1.55 -9.05 19.84
CA ARG A 264 1.11 -10.41 19.49
C ARG A 264 -0.37 -10.66 19.83
N LYS A 265 -0.71 -10.52 21.12
CA LYS A 265 -2.08 -10.68 21.60
C LYS A 265 -2.29 -10.03 22.97
N SER A 266 -3.53 -9.77 23.31
CA SER A 266 -3.99 -9.43 24.65
C SER A 266 -5.27 -10.16 24.96
N ASP A 267 -5.41 -10.59 26.22
CA ASP A 267 -6.64 -11.19 26.74
C ASP A 267 -7.55 -10.12 27.40
N ASP A 268 -7.09 -8.86 27.51
CA ASP A 268 -7.80 -7.74 28.16
C ASP A 268 -7.82 -6.50 27.24
N GLU A 269 -8.71 -6.51 26.23
CA GLU A 269 -8.90 -5.38 25.33
C GLU A 269 -9.44 -4.14 26.07
N GLU A 270 -10.29 -4.32 27.08
CA GLU A 270 -10.92 -3.21 27.78
C GLU A 270 -9.86 -2.37 28.54
N SER A 271 -8.96 -3.02 29.25
CA SER A 271 -7.83 -2.35 29.91
C SER A 271 -6.91 -1.63 28.93
N LEU A 272 -6.64 -2.24 27.76
CA LEU A 272 -5.84 -1.59 26.70
C LEU A 272 -6.51 -0.31 26.20
N ILE A 273 -7.79 -0.35 25.87
CA ILE A 273 -8.55 0.81 25.40
C ILE A 273 -8.59 1.90 26.45
N LYS A 274 -8.82 1.54 27.71
CA LYS A 274 -8.81 2.50 28.83
C LYS A 274 -7.48 3.23 28.96
N ARG A 275 -6.37 2.50 28.91
CA ARG A 275 -5.02 3.13 28.92
C ARG A 275 -4.83 4.07 27.74
N CYS A 276 -5.19 3.65 26.51
CA CYS A 276 -5.11 4.51 25.35
C CYS A 276 -5.98 5.78 25.51
N SER A 277 -7.16 5.65 26.13
CA SER A 277 -8.04 6.77 26.45
C SER A 277 -7.40 7.77 27.43
N ASP A 278 -6.68 7.29 28.45
CA ASP A 278 -5.98 8.15 29.40
C ASP A 278 -4.94 9.03 28.68
N TYR A 279 -4.08 8.45 27.82
CA TYR A 279 -3.13 9.23 27.01
C TYR A 279 -3.80 10.23 26.06
N TYR A 280 -4.95 9.86 25.52
CA TYR A 280 -5.70 10.78 24.67
C TYR A 280 -6.29 11.96 25.48
N LYS A 281 -6.88 11.68 26.64
CA LYS A 281 -7.46 12.72 27.53
C LYS A 281 -6.42 13.73 28.02
N ASP A 282 -5.24 13.21 28.37
CA ASP A 282 -4.17 14.05 28.93
C ASP A 282 -3.54 14.99 27.89
N ASN A 283 -3.31 14.51 26.68
CA ASN A 283 -2.47 15.22 25.72
C ASN A 283 -2.97 15.18 24.27
N LYS A 284 -4.16 14.63 23.99
CA LYS A 284 -4.65 14.29 22.66
C LYS A 284 -3.69 13.36 21.88
N ASN A 285 -2.95 12.53 22.60
CA ASN A 285 -2.04 11.54 22.01
C ASN A 285 -2.84 10.27 21.69
N LEU A 286 -3.04 9.99 20.41
CA LEU A 286 -3.82 8.86 19.94
C LEU A 286 -2.93 7.64 19.75
N ILE A 287 -3.02 6.68 20.66
CA ILE A 287 -2.40 5.36 20.53
C ILE A 287 -3.47 4.36 20.11
N ILE A 288 -3.28 3.73 18.96
CA ILE A 288 -4.17 2.65 18.48
C ILE A 288 -3.48 1.32 18.74
N PRO A 289 -4.00 0.49 19.64
CA PRO A 289 -3.49 -0.85 19.85
C PRO A 289 -3.96 -1.76 18.71
N LEU A 290 -3.03 -2.50 18.10
CA LEU A 290 -3.30 -3.50 17.07
C LEU A 290 -2.61 -4.80 17.44
N GLN A 291 -3.36 -5.88 17.45
CA GLN A 291 -2.81 -7.21 17.66
C GLN A 291 -2.81 -8.05 16.38
N ASP A 292 -2.04 -9.13 16.37
CA ASP A 292 -1.92 -10.00 15.19
C ASP A 292 -3.27 -10.43 14.63
N SER A 293 -4.25 -10.72 15.50
CA SER A 293 -5.59 -11.11 15.07
C SER A 293 -6.33 -10.02 14.32
N ASP A 294 -6.07 -8.73 14.61
CA ASP A 294 -6.69 -7.62 13.90
C ASP A 294 -6.20 -7.57 12.44
N PHE A 295 -4.89 -7.75 12.24
CA PHE A 295 -4.32 -7.83 10.89
C PHE A 295 -4.85 -9.05 10.12
N ILE A 296 -4.88 -10.22 10.79
CA ILE A 296 -5.38 -11.46 10.17
C ILE A 296 -6.86 -11.32 9.80
N GLU A 297 -7.68 -10.69 10.64
CA GLU A 297 -9.09 -10.46 10.35
C GLU A 297 -9.27 -9.56 9.12
N ILE A 298 -8.57 -8.43 9.05
CA ILE A 298 -8.59 -7.54 7.89
C ILE A 298 -8.17 -8.29 6.62
N LEU A 299 -7.05 -9.01 6.67
CA LEU A 299 -6.52 -9.76 5.53
C LEU A 299 -7.51 -10.83 5.06
N LYS A 300 -8.17 -11.54 5.97
CA LYS A 300 -9.24 -12.50 5.63
C LYS A 300 -10.46 -11.83 5.01
N GLN A 301 -10.82 -10.64 5.47
CA GLN A 301 -11.91 -9.88 4.85
C GLN A 301 -11.56 -9.49 3.42
N LEU A 302 -10.29 -9.16 3.13
CA LEU A 302 -9.81 -8.84 1.78
C LEU A 302 -9.76 -10.06 0.85
N GLN A 303 -9.72 -11.29 1.39
CA GLN A 303 -9.80 -12.52 0.59
C GLN A 303 -11.20 -12.82 0.07
N ASN A 304 -12.24 -12.27 0.69
CA ASN A 304 -13.62 -12.54 0.31
C ASN A 304 -14.03 -11.63 -0.85
N GLU A 305 -14.43 -12.23 -1.98
CA GLU A 305 -14.86 -11.53 -3.21
C GLU A 305 -16.11 -10.64 -3.03
N GLU A 306 -16.85 -10.80 -1.93
CA GLU A 306 -18.01 -9.96 -1.57
C GLU A 306 -17.61 -8.54 -1.13
N PHE A 307 -16.35 -8.21 -1.21
CA PHE A 307 -15.87 -6.88 -0.87
C PHE A 307 -16.33 -5.88 -1.93
N SER A 308 -17.55 -5.39 -1.75
CA SER A 308 -18.06 -4.30 -2.57
C SER A 308 -17.27 -3.02 -2.29
N TYR A 309 -16.81 -2.37 -3.34
CA TYR A 309 -16.27 -1.02 -3.37
C TYR A 309 -16.92 -0.12 -2.32
N GLY A 310 -16.10 0.44 -1.43
CA GLY A 310 -16.54 1.42 -0.43
C GLY A 310 -16.44 1.01 1.04
N LYS A 311 -16.14 -0.26 1.34
CA LYS A 311 -15.84 -0.67 2.72
C LYS A 311 -14.39 -1.12 2.81
N ILE A 312 -13.53 -0.22 3.23
CA ILE A 312 -12.12 -0.51 3.48
C ILE A 312 -12.00 -1.07 4.90
N PRO A 313 -11.78 -2.40 5.12
CA PRO A 313 -11.83 -3.05 6.43
C PRO A 313 -10.91 -2.39 7.44
N GLN A 314 -9.69 -2.03 7.00
CA GLN A 314 -8.71 -1.37 7.85
C GLN A 314 -9.20 -0.01 8.35
N GLN A 315 -9.84 0.80 7.50
CA GLN A 315 -10.39 2.10 7.92
C GLN A 315 -11.54 1.92 8.92
N ASN A 316 -12.40 0.92 8.72
CA ASN A 316 -13.49 0.62 9.64
C ASN A 316 -12.98 0.21 11.02
N LEU A 317 -11.94 -0.63 11.09
CA LEU A 317 -11.30 -1.01 12.34
C LEU A 317 -10.70 0.20 13.05
N LEU A 318 -9.93 1.03 12.33
CA LEU A 318 -9.29 2.22 12.91
C LEU A 318 -10.32 3.24 13.43
N GLN A 319 -11.40 3.48 12.70
CA GLN A 319 -12.50 4.35 13.14
C GLN A 319 -13.18 3.80 14.39
N ARG A 320 -13.44 2.50 14.45
CA ARG A 320 -14.04 1.82 15.62
C ARG A 320 -13.16 1.95 16.85
N LEU A 321 -11.86 1.64 16.74
CA LEU A 321 -10.90 1.75 17.85
C LEU A 321 -10.74 3.19 18.30
N THR A 322 -10.59 4.13 17.38
CA THR A 322 -10.49 5.57 17.68
C THR A 322 -11.72 6.05 18.43
N ARG A 323 -12.91 5.65 18.00
CA ARG A 323 -14.17 6.02 18.67
C ARG A 323 -14.25 5.45 20.09
N LYS A 324 -13.87 4.19 20.29
CA LYS A 324 -13.78 3.58 21.62
C LYS A 324 -12.82 4.38 22.52
N ILE A 325 -11.63 4.71 22.05
CA ILE A 325 -10.61 5.44 22.81
C ILE A 325 -11.07 6.85 23.19
N ILE A 326 -11.64 7.59 22.24
CA ILE A 326 -12.04 9.00 22.46
C ILE A 326 -13.27 9.12 23.36
N LEU A 327 -14.18 8.15 23.31
CA LEU A 327 -15.44 8.19 24.05
C LEU A 327 -15.42 7.40 25.38
N SER A 328 -14.33 6.66 25.67
CA SER A 328 -14.11 6.06 26.99
C SER A 328 -13.65 7.07 27.99
#